data_1e68155e18c0c65469045db6249e1d21
#
_entry.id   1e68155e18c0c65469045db6249e1d21
#
_cell.length_a   1.000
_cell.length_b   1.000
_cell.length_c   1.000
_cell.angle_alpha   90.00
_cell.angle_beta   90.00
_cell.angle_gamma   90.00
#
_symmetry.space_group_name_H-M   'P 1'
#
loop_
_entity.id
_entity.type
_entity.pdbx_description
1 polymer ?
#
loop_
_entity_poly.entity_id
_entity_poly.type
_entity_poly.pdbx_seq_one_letter_code
_entity_poly.pdbx_strand_id
1 'polypeptide(L)'
;MNYKKMLTGVAAGLLLFVQVGVGSVLAAVPQDAPKDVKHILGLYYGNGENILIRENNGRLELLYRFAQDDRSFAGSNIYPLTKLHFDSYTMNEAGPMSSTEASVRFERDADGYGISCRVGGHTYSRYFMGAGIGERAKPLRLAERSAEDWAKLRDEAAKAAEPAALAAGEQAKLVDASKLAGLKVDSVYATSNNLFGAPLYLTPKLYIAEEILPALAKVQEALKAQGYGLVLWDAYRPWHTSKLANLALPEGKKDMLEDPETKGSTHNTGLAVDVSLYDLATGEVVEMSSGFDEPSPRQYASYAGGTSQQRYLRNLLRETMEAQGFKGIEMEWWHFEYADIAKYAHLNINL
;
A
#
# COMPACT_ATOMS: atom_id res chain seq x y z
N MET A 1 67.78 58.22 28.38
CA MET A 1 67.83 56.81 27.98
C MET A 1 66.38 56.32 27.75
N ASN A 2 66.11 55.99 26.52
CA ASN A 2 64.78 55.78 25.98
C ASN A 2 64.18 54.42 26.36
N TYR A 3 62.88 54.43 26.74
CA TYR A 3 62.07 53.22 26.69
C TYR A 3 60.91 53.44 25.79
N LYS A 4 60.86 52.67 24.67
CA LYS A 4 59.80 52.64 23.71
C LYS A 4 58.62 51.93 24.31
N LYS A 5 57.42 52.56 24.16
CA LYS A 5 56.10 51.93 24.39
C LYS A 5 55.82 50.99 23.27
N MET A 6 55.50 49.75 23.59
CA MET A 6 54.94 48.73 22.69
C MET A 6 53.44 48.75 22.85
N LEU A 7 52.72 49.14 21.78
CA LEU A 7 51.27 48.99 21.65
C LEU A 7 50.95 47.55 21.28
N THR A 8 50.22 46.88 22.14
CA THR A 8 49.58 45.62 21.84
C THR A 8 48.22 45.89 21.21
N GLY A 9 48.08 45.64 19.90
CA GLY A 9 46.83 45.65 19.20
C GLY A 9 46.10 44.29 19.40
N VAL A 10 44.94 44.35 19.99
CA VAL A 10 43.99 43.20 20.04
C VAL A 10 43.23 43.15 18.73
N ALA A 11 43.55 42.17 17.90
CA ALA A 11 42.77 41.88 16.70
C ALA A 11 41.54 41.06 17.13
N ALA A 12 40.37 41.70 17.07
CA ALA A 12 39.07 41.02 17.21
C ALA A 12 38.84 40.24 15.95
N GLY A 13 39.05 38.92 16.00
CA GLY A 13 38.66 38.00 14.94
C GLY A 13 37.14 37.82 14.90
N LEU A 14 36.51 38.34 13.86
CA LEU A 14 35.12 38.09 13.55
C LEU A 14 35.00 36.64 13.04
N LEU A 15 34.55 35.73 13.88
CA LEU A 15 34.14 34.38 13.45
C LEU A 15 32.79 34.49 12.72
N LEU A 16 32.83 34.52 11.39
CA LEU A 16 31.63 34.28 10.57
C LEU A 16 31.23 32.81 10.72
N PHE A 17 30.20 32.56 11.51
CA PHE A 17 29.46 31.29 11.43
C PHE A 17 28.73 31.25 10.12
N VAL A 18 29.27 30.58 9.12
CA VAL A 18 28.53 30.14 7.96
C VAL A 18 27.61 29.01 8.44
N GLN A 19 26.35 29.35 8.72
CA GLN A 19 25.28 28.35 8.82
C GLN A 19 25.12 27.71 7.43
N VAL A 20 25.78 26.57 7.23
CA VAL A 20 25.44 25.68 6.12
C VAL A 20 24.08 25.09 6.49
N GLY A 21 23.03 25.72 5.96
CA GLY A 21 21.71 25.13 5.97
C GLY A 21 21.79 23.80 5.21
N VAL A 22 21.73 22.71 5.94
CA VAL A 22 21.47 21.40 5.36
C VAL A 22 20.04 21.43 4.89
N GLY A 23 19.82 22.03 3.71
CA GLY A 23 18.60 21.81 2.97
C GLY A 23 18.56 20.33 2.65
N SER A 24 17.67 19.59 3.30
CA SER A 24 17.33 18.24 2.86
C SER A 24 16.86 18.38 1.40
N VAL A 25 17.71 17.96 0.47
CA VAL A 25 17.30 17.78 -0.92
C VAL A 25 16.27 16.66 -0.87
N LEU A 26 14.98 17.05 -0.91
CA LEU A 26 13.90 16.09 -1.08
C LEU A 26 14.23 15.30 -2.33
N ALA A 27 14.32 13.98 -2.21
CA ALA A 27 14.52 13.12 -3.36
C ALA A 27 13.41 13.42 -4.37
N ALA A 28 13.79 13.71 -5.60
CA ALA A 28 12.79 13.99 -6.64
C ALA A 28 11.88 12.78 -6.80
N VAL A 29 10.57 13.03 -6.86
CA VAL A 29 9.58 11.98 -7.13
C VAL A 29 9.95 11.31 -8.45
N PRO A 30 10.11 9.97 -8.50
CA PRO A 30 10.38 9.28 -9.75
C PRO A 30 9.27 9.56 -10.77
N GLN A 31 9.67 9.72 -12.03
CA GLN A 31 8.68 9.86 -13.09
C GLN A 31 7.88 8.57 -13.24
N ASP A 32 6.60 8.73 -13.59
CA ASP A 32 5.75 7.60 -13.88
C ASP A 32 6.22 6.87 -15.15
N ALA A 33 6.10 5.54 -15.12
CA ALA A 33 6.48 4.74 -16.28
C ALA A 33 5.46 4.91 -17.43
N PRO A 34 5.92 4.87 -18.70
CA PRO A 34 5.01 4.86 -19.84
C PRO A 34 3.99 3.71 -19.76
N LYS A 35 2.79 3.95 -20.27
CA LYS A 35 1.68 2.99 -20.19
C LYS A 35 2.02 1.63 -20.81
N ASP A 36 2.72 1.62 -21.94
CA ASP A 36 3.16 0.39 -22.62
C ASP A 36 4.14 -0.43 -21.76
N VAL A 37 4.96 0.26 -20.96
CA VAL A 37 5.85 -0.38 -19.97
C VAL A 37 5.03 -0.94 -18.82
N LYS A 38 4.11 -0.16 -18.23
CA LYS A 38 3.24 -0.64 -17.14
C LYS A 38 2.48 -1.91 -17.52
N HIS A 39 2.07 -2.04 -18.77
CA HIS A 39 1.31 -3.19 -19.27
C HIS A 39 2.07 -4.54 -19.24
N ILE A 40 3.40 -4.52 -19.11
CA ILE A 40 4.20 -5.75 -19.01
C ILE A 40 4.79 -5.98 -17.61
N LEU A 41 4.60 -5.04 -16.67
CA LEU A 41 5.08 -5.22 -15.29
C LEU A 41 4.23 -6.26 -14.57
N GLY A 42 4.86 -7.04 -13.71
CA GLY A 42 4.16 -7.99 -12.85
C GLY A 42 4.86 -9.32 -12.71
N LEU A 43 4.14 -10.25 -12.10
CA LEU A 43 4.59 -11.58 -11.77
C LEU A 43 4.26 -12.55 -12.90
N TYR A 44 5.23 -13.41 -13.23
CA TYR A 44 5.10 -14.43 -14.26
C TYR A 44 5.54 -15.78 -13.71
N TYR A 45 4.82 -16.84 -14.05
CA TYR A 45 5.04 -18.22 -13.59
C TYR A 45 5.32 -19.15 -14.76
N GLY A 46 6.31 -19.98 -14.62
CA GLY A 46 6.64 -20.99 -15.62
C GLY A 46 7.76 -21.89 -15.12
N ASN A 47 7.83 -23.11 -15.66
CA ASN A 47 8.92 -24.05 -15.37
C ASN A 47 9.16 -24.32 -13.87
N GLY A 48 8.12 -24.21 -13.03
CA GLY A 48 8.24 -24.35 -11.58
C GLY A 48 8.88 -23.15 -10.87
N GLU A 49 9.05 -22.04 -11.55
CA GLU A 49 9.74 -20.84 -11.08
C GLU A 49 8.87 -19.60 -11.25
N ASN A 50 9.23 -18.55 -10.51
CA ASN A 50 8.59 -17.24 -10.57
C ASN A 50 9.60 -16.19 -10.99
N ILE A 51 9.19 -15.32 -11.90
CA ILE A 51 9.95 -14.13 -12.25
C ILE A 51 9.06 -12.89 -12.08
N LEU A 52 9.68 -11.79 -11.70
CA LEU A 52 9.01 -10.51 -11.54
C LEU A 52 9.62 -9.49 -12.50
N ILE A 53 8.78 -8.86 -13.30
CA ILE A 53 9.20 -7.75 -14.16
C ILE A 53 8.78 -6.44 -13.48
N ARG A 54 9.75 -5.54 -13.28
CA ARG A 54 9.51 -4.21 -12.73
C ARG A 54 10.15 -3.11 -13.56
N GLU A 55 9.68 -1.91 -13.39
CA GLU A 55 10.39 -0.71 -13.85
C GLU A 55 11.23 -0.15 -12.68
N ASN A 56 12.45 0.31 -12.96
CA ASN A 56 13.32 0.94 -12.00
C ASN A 56 14.06 2.13 -12.64
N ASN A 57 13.65 3.37 -12.31
CA ASN A 57 14.21 4.63 -12.82
C ASN A 57 14.34 4.64 -14.36
N GLY A 58 13.24 4.32 -15.04
CA GLY A 58 13.16 4.32 -16.51
C GLY A 58 13.72 3.05 -17.18
N ARG A 59 14.16 2.05 -16.40
CA ARG A 59 14.68 0.76 -16.92
C ARG A 59 13.79 -0.38 -16.50
N LEU A 60 13.67 -1.37 -17.36
CA LEU A 60 13.06 -2.64 -16.98
C LEU A 60 14.09 -3.54 -16.30
N GLU A 61 13.64 -4.24 -15.28
CA GLU A 61 14.41 -5.24 -14.57
C GLU A 61 13.61 -6.54 -14.44
N LEU A 62 14.29 -7.67 -14.61
CA LEU A 62 13.79 -8.99 -14.28
C LEU A 62 14.38 -9.41 -12.94
N LEU A 63 13.53 -9.73 -12.00
CA LEU A 63 13.90 -10.30 -10.71
C LEU A 63 13.63 -11.78 -10.74
N TYR A 64 14.65 -12.55 -10.36
CA TYR A 64 14.56 -14.00 -10.28
C TYR A 64 14.93 -14.51 -8.89
N ARG A 65 14.15 -15.45 -8.38
CA ARG A 65 14.40 -16.06 -7.09
C ARG A 65 14.12 -17.56 -7.11
N PHE A 66 15.02 -18.32 -6.49
CA PHE A 66 14.89 -19.76 -6.36
C PHE A 66 13.85 -20.21 -5.30
N ALA A 67 13.51 -19.37 -4.34
CA ALA A 67 12.56 -19.70 -3.27
C ALA A 67 11.12 -19.39 -3.69
N GLN A 68 10.24 -20.38 -3.67
CA GLN A 68 8.84 -20.22 -4.07
C GLN A 68 7.97 -19.45 -3.05
N ASP A 69 8.41 -19.32 -1.80
CA ASP A 69 7.56 -18.85 -0.71
C ASP A 69 7.67 -17.35 -0.39
N ASP A 70 8.65 -16.63 -0.97
CA ASP A 70 8.76 -15.19 -0.75
C ASP A 70 8.07 -14.40 -1.85
N ARG A 71 6.88 -13.95 -1.54
CA ARG A 71 6.04 -13.14 -2.44
C ARG A 71 6.54 -11.71 -2.60
N SER A 72 7.46 -11.25 -1.74
CA SER A 72 7.99 -9.88 -1.79
C SER A 72 9.07 -9.69 -2.86
N PHE A 73 9.75 -10.76 -3.26
CA PHE A 73 10.96 -10.73 -4.08
C PHE A 73 12.14 -9.96 -3.48
N ALA A 74 12.13 -9.72 -2.18
CA ALA A 74 13.27 -9.15 -1.48
C ALA A 74 14.47 -10.10 -1.56
N GLY A 75 15.67 -9.57 -1.88
CA GLY A 75 16.89 -10.37 -2.03
C GLY A 75 16.96 -11.23 -3.29
N SER A 76 16.13 -10.97 -4.30
CA SER A 76 16.20 -11.63 -5.61
C SER A 76 17.43 -11.19 -6.39
N ASN A 77 17.90 -12.05 -7.31
CA ASN A 77 18.84 -11.64 -8.34
C ASN A 77 18.14 -10.67 -9.30
N ILE A 78 18.76 -9.55 -9.61
CA ILE A 78 18.23 -8.49 -10.45
C ILE A 78 19.00 -8.46 -11.76
N TYR A 79 18.27 -8.56 -12.87
CA TYR A 79 18.82 -8.52 -14.22
C TYR A 79 18.27 -7.29 -14.97
N PRO A 80 19.08 -6.25 -15.20
CA PRO A 80 18.68 -5.14 -16.04
C PRO A 80 18.37 -5.61 -17.46
N LEU A 81 17.27 -5.09 -18.02
CA LEU A 81 16.83 -5.41 -19.38
C LEU A 81 17.14 -4.24 -20.32
N THR A 82 17.87 -4.50 -21.40
CA THR A 82 18.07 -3.54 -22.50
C THR A 82 17.13 -3.85 -23.64
N LYS A 83 16.34 -2.84 -24.03
CA LYS A 83 15.39 -2.97 -25.15
C LYS A 83 16.15 -3.14 -26.46
N LEU A 84 15.80 -4.16 -27.24
CA LEU A 84 16.28 -4.37 -28.60
C LEU A 84 15.30 -3.79 -29.62
N HIS A 85 14.10 -4.30 -29.66
CA HIS A 85 13.02 -3.83 -30.52
C HIS A 85 11.66 -4.33 -29.99
N PHE A 86 10.58 -3.59 -30.25
CA PHE A 86 9.22 -3.93 -29.78
C PHE A 86 9.21 -4.46 -28.33
N ASP A 87 8.80 -5.70 -28.15
CA ASP A 87 8.70 -6.41 -26.85
C ASP A 87 9.88 -7.36 -26.60
N SER A 88 11.01 -7.13 -27.25
CA SER A 88 12.24 -7.92 -27.12
C SER A 88 13.32 -7.14 -26.39
N TYR A 89 13.96 -7.81 -25.43
CA TYR A 89 15.00 -7.25 -24.55
C TYR A 89 16.14 -8.27 -24.42
N THR A 90 17.31 -7.79 -24.00
CA THR A 90 18.42 -8.64 -23.54
C THR A 90 18.67 -8.40 -22.06
N MET A 91 19.11 -9.44 -21.38
CA MET A 91 19.68 -9.34 -20.02
C MET A 91 21.18 -9.06 -20.13
N ASN A 92 21.64 -8.03 -19.42
CA ASN A 92 22.99 -7.48 -19.59
C ASN A 92 24.05 -8.09 -18.67
N GLU A 93 23.69 -8.96 -17.75
CA GLU A 93 24.63 -9.54 -16.78
C GLU A 93 24.54 -11.07 -16.74
N ALA A 94 25.70 -11.69 -16.53
CA ALA A 94 25.81 -13.13 -16.33
C ALA A 94 25.26 -13.54 -14.97
N GLY A 95 24.29 -14.42 -14.95
CA GLY A 95 23.67 -14.95 -13.72
C GLY A 95 23.19 -16.38 -13.92
N PRO A 96 22.56 -17.00 -12.94
CA PRO A 96 22.09 -18.38 -13.02
C PRO A 96 21.19 -18.68 -14.24
N MET A 97 20.55 -17.64 -14.80
CA MET A 97 19.72 -17.72 -16.01
C MET A 97 20.48 -17.33 -17.28
N SER A 98 21.73 -16.93 -17.22
CA SER A 98 22.52 -16.54 -18.37
C SER A 98 23.26 -17.74 -18.95
N SER A 99 22.60 -18.53 -19.74
CA SER A 99 23.28 -19.16 -20.87
C SER A 99 23.37 -18.14 -22.00
N THR A 100 24.35 -18.25 -22.84
CA THR A 100 24.85 -17.33 -23.89
C THR A 100 23.87 -16.51 -24.72
N GLU A 101 22.55 -16.56 -24.49
CA GLU A 101 21.51 -15.79 -25.18
C GLU A 101 20.31 -15.55 -24.26
N ALA A 102 20.49 -14.72 -23.26
CA ALA A 102 19.38 -14.36 -22.38
C ALA A 102 18.51 -13.24 -23.00
N SER A 103 17.72 -13.61 -23.99
CA SER A 103 16.68 -12.76 -24.51
C SER A 103 15.41 -12.88 -23.67
N VAL A 104 14.75 -11.76 -23.43
CA VAL A 104 13.43 -11.68 -22.82
C VAL A 104 12.46 -11.14 -23.86
N ARG A 105 11.43 -11.89 -24.17
CA ARG A 105 10.40 -11.47 -25.16
C ARG A 105 9.03 -11.57 -24.53
N PHE A 106 8.29 -10.46 -24.58
CA PHE A 106 6.90 -10.39 -24.13
C PHE A 106 5.93 -10.70 -25.27
N GLU A 107 4.86 -11.37 -24.91
CA GLU A 107 3.70 -11.59 -25.73
C GLU A 107 2.54 -10.78 -25.14
N ARG A 108 1.81 -10.05 -25.97
CA ARG A 108 0.71 -9.18 -25.54
C ARG A 108 -0.61 -9.63 -26.10
N ASP A 109 -1.68 -9.32 -25.35
CA ASP A 109 -3.05 -9.42 -25.87
C ASP A 109 -3.40 -8.27 -26.84
N ALA A 110 -4.62 -8.30 -27.36
CA ALA A 110 -5.12 -7.30 -28.31
C ALA A 110 -5.16 -5.86 -27.75
N ASP A 111 -5.16 -5.72 -26.43
CA ASP A 111 -5.19 -4.43 -25.74
C ASP A 111 -3.79 -3.96 -25.28
N GLY A 112 -2.76 -4.72 -25.62
CA GLY A 112 -1.37 -4.40 -25.34
C GLY A 112 -0.85 -4.86 -23.98
N TYR A 113 -1.61 -5.66 -23.21
CA TYR A 113 -1.14 -6.20 -21.94
C TYR A 113 -0.30 -7.46 -22.16
N GLY A 114 0.85 -7.53 -21.49
CA GLY A 114 1.68 -8.73 -21.50
C GLY A 114 0.95 -9.92 -20.87
N ILE A 115 0.83 -11.00 -21.61
CA ILE A 115 0.20 -12.26 -21.15
C ILE A 115 1.22 -13.34 -20.85
N SER A 116 2.36 -13.28 -21.48
CA SER A 116 3.49 -14.16 -21.22
C SER A 116 4.82 -13.47 -21.49
N CYS A 117 5.89 -14.03 -20.97
CA CYS A 117 7.24 -13.70 -21.42
C CYS A 117 8.07 -14.98 -21.60
N ARG A 118 8.98 -14.96 -22.58
CA ARG A 118 9.92 -16.02 -22.83
C ARG A 118 11.30 -15.59 -22.38
N VAL A 119 11.94 -16.38 -21.53
CA VAL A 119 13.28 -16.13 -21.00
C VAL A 119 14.11 -17.39 -21.16
N GLY A 120 15.27 -17.32 -21.84
CA GLY A 120 16.17 -18.44 -22.00
C GLY A 120 15.53 -19.71 -22.60
N GLY A 121 14.53 -19.55 -23.50
CA GLY A 121 13.78 -20.67 -24.08
C GLY A 121 12.57 -21.16 -23.28
N HIS A 122 12.42 -20.76 -22.03
CA HIS A 122 11.27 -21.08 -21.17
C HIS A 122 10.18 -20.01 -21.28
N THR A 123 8.92 -20.44 -21.25
CA THR A 123 7.76 -19.52 -21.28
C THR A 123 7.19 -19.40 -19.88
N TYR A 124 6.99 -18.14 -19.44
CA TYR A 124 6.39 -17.76 -18.18
C TYR A 124 5.08 -17.06 -18.47
N SER A 125 3.97 -17.57 -17.97
CA SER A 125 2.65 -16.95 -18.10
C SER A 125 2.46 -15.92 -17.01
N ARG A 126 1.85 -14.78 -17.36
CA ARG A 126 1.58 -13.74 -16.36
C ARG A 126 0.56 -14.21 -15.35
N TYR A 127 0.84 -13.90 -14.09
CA TYR A 127 -0.12 -14.12 -13.02
C TYR A 127 -1.17 -13.01 -13.02
N PHE A 128 -2.42 -13.42 -13.10
CA PHE A 128 -3.57 -12.54 -13.03
C PHE A 128 -4.39 -12.88 -11.80
N MET A 129 -4.72 -11.85 -11.01
CA MET A 129 -5.74 -11.96 -9.99
C MET A 129 -7.09 -11.54 -10.57
N GLY A 130 -8.04 -12.48 -10.61
CA GLY A 130 -9.37 -12.22 -11.17
C GLY A 130 -9.41 -12.17 -12.71
N ALA A 131 -10.46 -11.56 -13.27
CA ALA A 131 -10.77 -11.56 -14.70
C ALA A 131 -10.10 -10.42 -15.50
N GLY A 132 -9.01 -9.83 -15.03
CA GLY A 132 -8.36 -8.72 -15.72
C GLY A 132 -6.97 -8.39 -15.21
N ILE A 133 -6.27 -7.48 -15.90
CA ILE A 133 -4.90 -7.07 -15.64
C ILE A 133 -4.87 -5.57 -15.45
N GLY A 134 -4.12 -5.09 -14.44
CA GLY A 134 -3.88 -3.66 -14.23
C GLY A 134 -5.21 -2.90 -14.09
N GLU A 135 -5.38 -1.82 -14.85
CA GLU A 135 -6.61 -1.01 -14.88
C GLU A 135 -7.90 -1.79 -15.23
N ARG A 136 -7.76 -3.00 -15.77
CA ARG A 136 -8.85 -3.91 -16.09
C ARG A 136 -9.11 -4.92 -15.01
N ALA A 137 -8.29 -4.98 -13.96
CA ALA A 137 -8.58 -5.85 -12.84
C ALA A 137 -9.94 -5.44 -12.28
N LYS A 138 -10.95 -6.21 -12.59
CA LYS A 138 -12.22 -6.08 -11.86
C LYS A 138 -11.90 -6.40 -10.42
N PRO A 139 -12.41 -5.64 -9.46
CA PRO A 139 -12.28 -5.99 -8.06
C PRO A 139 -12.65 -7.46 -7.89
N LEU A 140 -11.79 -8.24 -7.25
CA LEU A 140 -12.10 -9.62 -6.94
C LEU A 140 -13.32 -9.58 -6.05
N ARG A 141 -14.41 -10.20 -6.50
CA ARG A 141 -15.62 -10.34 -5.70
C ARG A 141 -15.61 -11.71 -5.06
N LEU A 142 -15.47 -11.74 -3.74
CA LEU A 142 -15.42 -12.98 -2.96
C LEU A 142 -16.81 -13.55 -2.70
N ALA A 143 -17.83 -12.72 -2.73
CA ALA A 143 -19.20 -13.13 -2.43
C ALA A 143 -20.20 -12.46 -3.39
N GLU A 144 -20.65 -13.20 -4.38
CA GLU A 144 -21.86 -12.83 -5.13
C GLU A 144 -23.09 -13.38 -4.40
N ARG A 145 -23.89 -12.49 -3.82
CA ARG A 145 -25.08 -12.85 -3.05
C ARG A 145 -26.28 -12.02 -3.50
N SER A 146 -27.46 -12.58 -3.37
CA SER A 146 -28.71 -11.85 -3.60
C SER A 146 -28.93 -10.77 -2.53
N ALA A 147 -29.78 -9.78 -2.83
CA ALA A 147 -30.17 -8.76 -1.84
C ALA A 147 -30.86 -9.38 -0.62
N GLU A 148 -31.60 -10.47 -0.82
CA GLU A 148 -32.28 -11.22 0.27
C GLU A 148 -31.25 -11.91 1.17
N ASP A 149 -30.21 -12.53 0.61
CA ASP A 149 -29.13 -13.15 1.39
C ASP A 149 -28.36 -12.10 2.19
N TRP A 150 -28.05 -10.96 1.58
CA TRP A 150 -27.44 -9.84 2.29
C TRP A 150 -28.28 -9.34 3.47
N ALA A 151 -29.61 -9.27 3.30
CA ALA A 151 -30.50 -8.86 4.38
C ALA A 151 -30.49 -9.87 5.53
N LYS A 152 -30.49 -11.17 5.23
CA LYS A 152 -30.40 -12.24 6.24
C LYS A 152 -29.06 -12.18 7.00
N LEU A 153 -27.93 -12.02 6.28
CA LEU A 153 -26.62 -11.94 6.92
C LEU A 153 -26.47 -10.70 7.81
N ARG A 154 -27.04 -9.57 7.39
CA ARG A 154 -27.07 -8.35 8.23
C ARG A 154 -27.85 -8.55 9.51
N ASP A 155 -29.02 -9.17 9.42
CA ASP A 155 -29.87 -9.48 10.56
C ASP A 155 -29.17 -10.46 11.53
N GLU A 156 -28.50 -11.47 10.99
CA GLU A 156 -27.70 -12.43 11.77
C GLU A 156 -26.52 -11.73 12.47
N ALA A 157 -25.74 -10.94 11.74
CA ALA A 157 -24.60 -10.22 12.31
C ALA A 157 -25.03 -9.20 13.38
N ALA A 158 -26.15 -8.50 13.18
CA ALA A 158 -26.68 -7.52 14.14
C ALA A 158 -27.21 -8.15 15.42
N LYS A 159 -27.65 -9.41 15.37
CA LYS A 159 -28.13 -10.16 16.54
C LYS A 159 -27.02 -10.92 17.27
N ALA A 160 -25.86 -11.08 16.63
CA ALA A 160 -24.74 -11.76 17.24
C ALA A 160 -24.22 -10.99 18.47
N ALA A 161 -23.89 -11.72 19.53
CA ALA A 161 -23.28 -11.12 20.71
C ALA A 161 -21.76 -10.98 20.48
N GLU A 162 -21.24 -9.80 20.70
CA GLU A 162 -19.81 -9.57 20.69
C GLU A 162 -19.13 -10.36 21.81
N PRO A 163 -18.02 -11.07 21.56
CA PRO A 163 -17.29 -11.79 22.60
C PRO A 163 -16.81 -10.85 23.71
N ALA A 164 -17.11 -11.17 24.96
CA ALA A 164 -16.77 -10.33 26.10
C ALA A 164 -15.25 -10.06 26.24
N ALA A 165 -14.41 -11.00 25.76
CA ALA A 165 -12.97 -10.82 25.75
C ALA A 165 -12.52 -9.71 24.78
N LEU A 166 -13.21 -9.52 23.68
CA LEU A 166 -12.92 -8.47 22.69
C LEU A 166 -13.47 -7.10 23.14
N ALA A 167 -14.60 -7.10 23.82
CA ALA A 167 -15.20 -5.89 24.40
C ALA A 167 -14.48 -5.38 25.65
N ALA A 168 -13.46 -6.10 26.13
CA ALA A 168 -12.68 -5.71 27.31
C ALA A 168 -11.53 -4.78 26.92
N GLY A 169 -11.33 -3.69 27.66
CA GLY A 169 -10.24 -2.73 27.43
C GLY A 169 -10.68 -1.28 27.55
N GLU A 170 -9.79 -0.39 27.12
CA GLU A 170 -10.07 1.05 27.07
C GLU A 170 -11.07 1.35 25.95
N GLN A 171 -12.02 2.23 26.24
CA GLN A 171 -13.03 2.62 25.25
C GLN A 171 -12.54 3.86 24.48
N ALA A 172 -12.25 3.73 23.20
CA ALA A 172 -11.91 4.87 22.37
C ALA A 172 -13.14 5.77 22.15
N LYS A 173 -12.93 7.08 22.18
CA LYS A 173 -13.94 8.04 21.78
C LYS A 173 -13.90 8.25 20.28
N LEU A 174 -14.97 7.90 19.59
CA LEU A 174 -15.06 8.03 18.14
C LEU A 174 -15.47 9.44 17.71
N VAL A 175 -14.79 9.96 16.69
CA VAL A 175 -15.06 11.24 16.06
C VAL A 175 -15.13 11.08 14.54
N ASP A 176 -15.95 11.91 13.90
CA ASP A 176 -16.08 11.93 12.43
C ASP A 176 -14.74 12.35 11.80
N ALA A 177 -14.17 11.49 10.95
CA ALA A 177 -12.87 11.68 10.32
C ALA A 177 -12.87 12.90 9.35
N SER A 178 -14.02 13.29 8.82
CA SER A 178 -14.15 14.46 7.92
C SER A 178 -13.82 15.79 8.61
N LYS A 179 -13.73 15.81 9.94
CA LYS A 179 -13.27 16.98 10.70
C LYS A 179 -11.78 17.28 10.51
N LEU A 180 -11.00 16.34 10.05
CA LEU A 180 -9.59 16.57 9.74
C LEU A 180 -9.45 17.32 8.42
N ALA A 181 -8.94 18.54 8.49
CA ALA A 181 -8.77 19.40 7.32
C ALA A 181 -7.84 18.74 6.27
N GLY A 182 -8.28 18.71 5.02
CA GLY A 182 -7.51 18.15 3.91
C GLY A 182 -7.56 16.63 3.80
N LEU A 183 -8.21 15.92 4.72
CA LEU A 183 -8.45 14.48 4.57
C LEU A 183 -9.59 14.27 3.56
N LYS A 184 -9.35 13.46 2.55
CA LYS A 184 -10.40 12.90 1.70
C LYS A 184 -10.99 11.67 2.37
N VAL A 185 -12.30 11.60 2.47
CA VAL A 185 -13.02 10.40 2.92
C VAL A 185 -13.67 9.75 1.70
N ASP A 186 -13.24 8.54 1.41
CA ASP A 186 -13.76 7.70 0.31
C ASP A 186 -14.07 6.31 0.87
N SER A 187 -15.22 6.19 1.54
CA SER A 187 -15.62 4.98 2.24
C SER A 187 -15.93 3.85 1.25
N VAL A 188 -14.93 3.00 0.98
CA VAL A 188 -15.03 1.89 0.02
C VAL A 188 -16.13 0.93 0.42
N TYR A 189 -16.24 0.61 1.69
CA TYR A 189 -17.27 -0.32 2.21
C TYR A 189 -18.67 0.26 2.33
N ALA A 190 -18.86 1.55 2.06
CA ALA A 190 -20.19 2.13 1.87
C ALA A 190 -20.71 1.97 0.43
N THR A 191 -19.92 1.41 -0.46
CA THR A 191 -20.26 1.20 -1.88
C THR A 191 -20.26 -0.30 -2.22
N SER A 192 -20.67 -0.64 -3.43
CA SER A 192 -20.52 -2.01 -3.96
C SER A 192 -19.15 -2.25 -4.63
N ASN A 193 -18.28 -1.24 -4.67
CA ASN A 193 -16.95 -1.36 -5.27
C ASN A 193 -15.91 -1.85 -4.24
N ASN A 194 -16.15 -3.04 -3.69
CA ASN A 194 -15.32 -3.70 -2.69
C ASN A 194 -15.31 -5.21 -2.89
N LEU A 195 -14.54 -5.94 -2.09
CA LEU A 195 -14.41 -7.41 -2.15
C LEU A 195 -15.74 -8.17 -2.09
N PHE A 196 -16.74 -7.61 -1.45
CA PHE A 196 -18.04 -8.27 -1.23
C PHE A 196 -19.05 -7.97 -2.34
N GLY A 197 -18.80 -6.95 -3.19
CA GLY A 197 -19.73 -6.53 -4.22
C GLY A 197 -21.01 -5.88 -3.69
N ALA A 198 -21.07 -5.57 -2.40
CA ALA A 198 -22.19 -4.92 -1.72
C ALA A 198 -21.69 -4.00 -0.61
N PRO A 199 -22.40 -2.92 -0.27
CA PRO A 199 -22.04 -2.08 0.86
C PRO A 199 -22.07 -2.87 2.17
N LEU A 200 -21.05 -2.74 3.00
CA LEU A 200 -21.06 -3.24 4.39
C LEU A 200 -21.55 -2.14 5.35
N TYR A 201 -21.25 -0.89 5.06
CA TYR A 201 -21.70 0.27 5.81
C TYR A 201 -23.00 0.85 5.25
N LEU A 202 -23.79 1.42 6.15
CA LEU A 202 -25.05 2.07 5.79
C LEU A 202 -24.89 3.56 5.47
N THR A 203 -23.73 4.15 5.85
CA THR A 203 -23.38 5.55 5.60
C THR A 203 -21.96 5.65 5.04
N PRO A 204 -21.65 6.69 4.25
CA PRO A 204 -20.29 6.92 3.76
C PRO A 204 -19.38 7.61 4.79
N LYS A 205 -19.86 7.87 5.99
CA LYS A 205 -19.06 8.49 7.05
C LYS A 205 -18.11 7.48 7.64
N LEU A 206 -16.87 7.88 7.84
CA LEU A 206 -15.87 7.13 8.57
C LEU A 206 -15.57 7.82 9.90
N TYR A 207 -15.38 7.03 10.94
CA TYR A 207 -15.05 7.50 12.28
C TYR A 207 -13.70 6.96 12.70
N ILE A 208 -12.99 7.74 13.49
CA ILE A 208 -11.67 7.38 14.06
C ILE A 208 -11.68 7.63 15.56
N ALA A 209 -10.78 6.98 16.28
CA ALA A 209 -10.53 7.33 17.67
C ALA A 209 -10.00 8.78 17.77
N GLU A 210 -10.51 9.56 18.73
CA GLU A 210 -10.08 10.96 18.92
C GLU A 210 -8.58 11.06 19.18
N GLU A 211 -8.01 10.05 19.80
CA GLU A 211 -6.59 9.92 20.17
C GLU A 211 -5.66 9.98 18.96
N ILE A 212 -6.08 9.46 17.78
CA ILE A 212 -5.22 9.44 16.58
C ILE A 212 -5.33 10.74 15.76
N LEU A 213 -6.31 11.58 16.03
CA LEU A 213 -6.55 12.80 15.25
C LEU A 213 -5.33 13.74 15.18
N PRO A 214 -4.61 14.04 16.29
CA PRO A 214 -3.43 14.89 16.23
C PRO A 214 -2.28 14.30 15.41
N ALA A 215 -2.12 12.98 15.44
CA ALA A 215 -1.09 12.28 14.66
C ALA A 215 -1.42 12.32 13.16
N LEU A 216 -2.67 12.03 12.77
CA LEU A 216 -3.12 12.15 11.38
C LEU A 216 -3.01 13.59 10.85
N ALA A 217 -3.24 14.60 11.68
CA ALA A 217 -3.06 16.01 11.30
C ALA A 217 -1.59 16.29 10.94
N LYS A 218 -0.63 15.79 11.71
CA LYS A 218 0.80 15.92 11.41
C LYS A 218 1.22 15.15 10.16
N VAL A 219 0.66 13.94 9.94
CA VAL A 219 0.86 13.19 8.68
C VAL A 219 0.39 14.04 7.51
N GLN A 220 -0.82 14.60 7.59
CA GLN A 220 -1.39 15.44 6.54
C GLN A 220 -0.53 16.66 6.21
N GLU A 221 0.01 17.35 7.23
CA GLU A 221 0.93 18.47 7.03
C GLU A 221 2.25 18.05 6.37
N ALA A 222 2.83 16.92 6.81
CA ALA A 222 4.07 16.41 6.24
C ALA A 222 3.89 16.01 4.76
N LEU A 223 2.79 15.34 4.43
CA LEU A 223 2.45 14.97 3.06
C LEU A 223 2.15 16.18 2.19
N LYS A 224 1.47 17.21 2.73
CA LYS A 224 1.20 18.46 2.03
C LYS A 224 2.48 19.16 1.58
N ALA A 225 3.53 19.12 2.39
CA ALA A 225 4.84 19.65 2.02
C ALA A 225 5.48 18.92 0.83
N GLN A 226 5.03 17.70 0.54
CA GLN A 226 5.47 16.86 -0.58
C GLN A 226 4.51 16.93 -1.79
N GLY A 227 3.43 17.70 -1.70
CA GLY A 227 2.40 17.81 -2.75
C GLY A 227 1.28 16.75 -2.68
N TYR A 228 1.17 16.04 -1.57
CA TYR A 228 0.17 14.97 -1.39
C TYR A 228 -0.75 15.24 -0.21
N GLY A 229 -1.90 14.56 -0.20
CA GLY A 229 -2.82 14.48 0.93
C GLY A 229 -3.25 13.05 1.16
N LEU A 230 -3.86 12.77 2.32
CA LEU A 230 -4.41 11.45 2.65
C LEU A 230 -5.82 11.27 2.07
N VAL A 231 -6.09 10.10 1.54
CA VAL A 231 -7.44 9.55 1.35
C VAL A 231 -7.65 8.41 2.34
N LEU A 232 -8.78 8.41 3.03
CA LEU A 232 -9.20 7.40 4.01
C LEU A 232 -10.25 6.50 3.37
N TRP A 233 -9.96 5.21 3.28
CA TRP A 233 -10.82 4.19 2.67
C TRP A 233 -11.62 3.39 3.68
N ASP A 234 -11.00 3.07 4.85
CA ASP A 234 -11.64 2.44 5.99
C ASP A 234 -11.02 2.95 7.30
N ALA A 235 -11.81 2.86 8.39
CA ALA A 235 -11.38 3.29 9.71
C ALA A 235 -12.12 2.48 10.79
N TYR A 236 -12.84 3.11 11.71
CA TYR A 236 -13.65 2.38 12.66
C TYR A 236 -14.67 1.50 11.95
N ARG A 237 -14.64 0.22 12.24
CA ARG A 237 -15.56 -0.81 11.76
C ARG A 237 -16.24 -1.43 12.97
N PRO A 238 -17.57 -1.29 13.13
CA PRO A 238 -18.30 -1.97 14.21
C PRO A 238 -18.02 -3.48 14.19
N TRP A 239 -17.92 -4.12 15.35
CA TRP A 239 -17.65 -5.55 15.41
C TRP A 239 -18.66 -6.37 14.60
N HIS A 240 -19.97 -6.04 14.68
CA HIS A 240 -20.98 -6.73 13.88
C HIS A 240 -20.77 -6.60 12.36
N THR A 241 -20.10 -5.54 11.88
CA THR A 241 -19.75 -5.40 10.48
C THR A 241 -18.60 -6.34 10.11
N SER A 242 -17.61 -6.54 10.98
CA SER A 242 -16.58 -7.58 10.80
C SER A 242 -17.21 -8.97 10.80
N LYS A 243 -18.21 -9.22 11.67
CA LYS A 243 -19.01 -10.45 11.66
C LYS A 243 -19.77 -10.63 10.35
N LEU A 244 -20.41 -9.58 9.84
CA LEU A 244 -21.09 -9.60 8.54
C LEU A 244 -20.12 -9.95 7.39
N ALA A 245 -18.96 -9.32 7.36
CA ALA A 245 -17.92 -9.60 6.37
C ALA A 245 -17.49 -11.07 6.40
N ASN A 246 -17.24 -11.61 7.58
CA ASN A 246 -16.88 -13.02 7.76
C ASN A 246 -18.02 -13.96 7.34
N LEU A 247 -19.26 -13.69 7.74
CA LEU A 247 -20.44 -14.48 7.31
C LEU A 247 -20.64 -14.47 5.79
N ALA A 248 -20.29 -13.36 5.15
CA ALA A 248 -20.42 -13.23 3.69
C ALA A 248 -19.37 -14.03 2.91
N LEU A 249 -18.21 -14.34 3.49
CA LEU A 249 -17.19 -15.13 2.81
C LEU A 249 -17.61 -16.60 2.60
N PRO A 250 -17.27 -17.19 1.46
CA PRO A 250 -17.34 -18.64 1.29
C PRO A 250 -16.46 -19.36 2.32
N GLU A 251 -16.86 -20.58 2.73
CA GLU A 251 -16.18 -21.33 3.77
C GLU A 251 -14.67 -21.52 3.51
N GLY A 252 -14.29 -21.83 2.27
CA GLY A 252 -12.89 -21.98 1.88
C GLY A 252 -12.07 -20.66 1.77
N LYS A 253 -12.65 -19.53 2.18
CA LYS A 253 -12.00 -18.21 2.16
C LYS A 253 -12.12 -17.45 3.48
N LYS A 254 -12.57 -18.12 4.53
CA LYS A 254 -12.72 -17.53 5.86
C LYS A 254 -11.40 -17.03 6.44
N ASP A 255 -10.30 -17.67 6.08
CA ASP A 255 -8.91 -17.33 6.45
C ASP A 255 -8.41 -16.01 5.84
N MET A 256 -9.15 -15.42 4.91
CA MET A 256 -8.81 -14.11 4.36
C MET A 256 -9.09 -12.93 5.31
N LEU A 257 -9.89 -13.15 6.34
CA LEU A 257 -10.20 -12.17 7.38
C LEU A 257 -9.90 -12.76 8.76
N GLU A 258 -9.57 -11.89 9.69
CA GLU A 258 -9.49 -12.30 11.10
C GLU A 258 -10.84 -12.83 11.59
N ASP A 259 -10.80 -13.88 12.38
CA ASP A 259 -12.00 -14.47 12.96
C ASP A 259 -12.64 -13.51 13.97
N PRO A 260 -13.86 -13.02 13.70
CA PRO A 260 -14.53 -12.06 14.57
C PRO A 260 -14.88 -12.61 15.97
N GLU A 261 -14.90 -13.95 16.14
CA GLU A 261 -15.25 -14.56 17.44
C GLU A 261 -14.05 -14.65 18.38
N THR A 262 -12.85 -14.72 17.85
CA THR A 262 -11.65 -14.98 18.66
C THR A 262 -10.66 -13.81 18.66
N LYS A 263 -10.50 -13.13 17.54
CA LYS A 263 -9.50 -12.07 17.36
C LYS A 263 -10.14 -10.72 17.04
N GLY A 264 -11.23 -10.71 16.28
CA GLY A 264 -11.83 -9.48 15.76
C GLY A 264 -10.91 -8.77 14.74
N SER A 265 -11.24 -7.53 14.44
CA SER A 265 -10.43 -6.68 13.57
C SER A 265 -9.86 -5.51 14.36
N THR A 266 -8.63 -5.10 14.10
CA THR A 266 -8.04 -3.90 14.69
C THR A 266 -8.84 -2.63 14.38
N HIS A 267 -9.56 -2.60 13.26
CA HIS A 267 -10.53 -1.54 12.93
C HIS A 267 -11.67 -1.43 13.95
N ASN A 268 -12.01 -2.49 14.66
CA ASN A 268 -13.05 -2.43 15.69
C ASN A 268 -12.71 -1.51 16.86
N THR A 269 -11.43 -1.14 17.03
CA THR A 269 -10.98 -0.24 18.08
C THR A 269 -11.11 1.24 17.70
N GLY A 270 -11.19 1.57 16.40
CA GLY A 270 -11.10 2.92 15.87
C GLY A 270 -9.67 3.48 15.77
N LEU A 271 -8.64 2.69 16.14
CA LEU A 271 -7.23 3.09 16.07
C LEU A 271 -6.50 2.56 14.84
N ALA A 272 -7.15 1.76 14.00
CA ALA A 272 -6.63 1.34 12.71
C ALA A 272 -7.29 2.14 11.58
N VAL A 273 -6.52 2.44 10.54
CA VAL A 273 -6.96 3.17 9.35
C VAL A 273 -6.37 2.56 8.10
N ASP A 274 -7.18 2.50 7.03
CA ASP A 274 -6.74 2.16 5.69
C ASP A 274 -6.67 3.43 4.85
N VAL A 275 -5.47 3.79 4.42
CA VAL A 275 -5.20 5.08 3.78
C VAL A 275 -4.37 4.93 2.51
N SER A 276 -4.51 5.92 1.63
CA SER A 276 -3.63 6.13 0.49
C SER A 276 -3.33 7.62 0.34
N LEU A 277 -2.66 7.97 -0.76
CA LEU A 277 -2.32 9.32 -1.13
C LEU A 277 -3.22 9.84 -2.25
N TYR A 278 -3.49 11.14 -2.25
CA TYR A 278 -3.97 11.84 -3.44
C TYR A 278 -3.04 12.99 -3.77
N ASP A 279 -2.90 13.29 -5.03
CA ASP A 279 -2.09 14.41 -5.54
C ASP A 279 -2.87 15.73 -5.34
N LEU A 280 -2.24 16.70 -4.69
CA LEU A 280 -2.89 17.99 -4.38
C LEU A 280 -3.12 18.87 -5.62
N ALA A 281 -2.32 18.68 -6.68
CA ALA A 281 -2.46 19.49 -7.89
C ALA A 281 -3.61 19.00 -8.77
N THR A 282 -3.81 17.68 -8.85
CA THR A 282 -4.86 17.07 -9.67
C THR A 282 -6.12 16.75 -8.87
N GLY A 283 -5.97 16.49 -7.59
CA GLY A 283 -7.01 15.97 -6.73
C GLY A 283 -7.27 14.46 -6.88
N GLU A 284 -6.55 13.78 -7.76
CA GLU A 284 -6.73 12.34 -8.02
C GLU A 284 -5.98 11.46 -7.03
N VAL A 285 -6.53 10.29 -6.73
CA VAL A 285 -5.82 9.27 -5.92
C VAL A 285 -4.67 8.74 -6.73
N VAL A 286 -3.49 8.64 -6.11
CA VAL A 286 -2.29 8.16 -6.80
C VAL A 286 -2.36 6.66 -7.06
N GLU A 287 -1.71 6.21 -8.13
CA GLU A 287 -1.61 4.79 -8.45
C GLU A 287 -0.54 4.13 -7.57
N MET A 288 -0.94 3.19 -6.73
CA MET A 288 -0.06 2.37 -5.90
C MET A 288 0.25 1.01 -6.56
N SER A 289 1.07 0.19 -5.89
CA SER A 289 1.45 -1.14 -6.40
C SER A 289 0.28 -2.10 -6.60
N SER A 290 -0.78 -1.95 -5.79
CA SER A 290 -2.04 -2.69 -5.91
C SER A 290 -3.24 -1.79 -5.64
N GLY A 291 -4.43 -2.22 -6.01
CA GLY A 291 -5.66 -1.65 -5.50
C GLY A 291 -5.86 -1.96 -4.01
N PHE A 292 -6.80 -1.25 -3.39
CA PHE A 292 -7.27 -1.55 -2.04
C PHE A 292 -7.93 -2.93 -2.01
N ASP A 293 -7.65 -3.74 -0.98
CA ASP A 293 -8.14 -5.11 -0.83
C ASP A 293 -7.82 -6.05 -2.02
N GLU A 294 -6.83 -5.75 -2.83
CA GLU A 294 -6.41 -6.66 -3.88
C GLU A 294 -5.63 -7.83 -3.27
N PRO A 295 -6.15 -9.06 -3.21
CA PRO A 295 -5.51 -10.18 -2.55
C PRO A 295 -4.42 -10.79 -3.44
N SER A 296 -3.38 -10.03 -3.73
CA SER A 296 -2.23 -10.41 -4.56
C SER A 296 -0.92 -10.08 -3.86
N PRO A 297 0.22 -10.62 -4.32
CA PRO A 297 1.53 -10.21 -3.80
C PRO A 297 1.82 -8.71 -3.91
N ARG A 298 1.10 -7.98 -4.76
CA ARG A 298 1.23 -6.54 -4.96
C ARG A 298 0.79 -5.72 -3.75
N GLN A 299 -0.03 -6.30 -2.87
CA GLN A 299 -0.50 -5.67 -1.63
C GLN A 299 0.56 -5.57 -0.53
N TYR A 300 1.63 -6.38 -0.59
CA TYR A 300 2.67 -6.37 0.44
C TYR A 300 3.42 -5.04 0.47
N ALA A 301 3.68 -4.55 1.68
CA ALA A 301 4.46 -3.33 1.89
C ALA A 301 5.88 -3.43 1.32
N SER A 302 6.47 -4.62 1.32
CA SER A 302 7.80 -4.91 0.75
C SER A 302 7.79 -5.32 -0.72
N TYR A 303 6.62 -5.32 -1.40
CA TYR A 303 6.55 -5.75 -2.80
C TYR A 303 7.55 -5.01 -3.70
N ALA A 304 8.46 -5.77 -4.31
CA ALA A 304 9.57 -5.23 -5.10
C ALA A 304 9.20 -4.84 -6.53
N GLY A 305 7.97 -5.18 -6.98
CA GLY A 305 7.48 -4.92 -8.33
C GLY A 305 6.89 -3.54 -8.55
N GLY A 306 6.14 -3.39 -9.62
CA GLY A 306 5.54 -2.12 -10.04
C GLY A 306 6.53 -1.13 -10.61
N THR A 307 6.20 0.17 -10.57
CA THR A 307 7.06 1.27 -11.01
C THR A 307 7.87 1.87 -9.85
N SER A 308 8.93 2.60 -10.16
CA SER A 308 9.69 3.38 -9.17
C SER A 308 8.80 4.38 -8.45
N GLN A 309 7.87 5.00 -9.16
CA GLN A 309 6.93 5.96 -8.58
C GLN A 309 5.99 5.27 -7.59
N GLN A 310 5.40 4.13 -7.94
CA GLN A 310 4.53 3.36 -7.04
C GLN A 310 5.25 2.95 -5.76
N ARG A 311 6.49 2.45 -5.87
CA ARG A 311 7.30 2.10 -4.69
C ARG A 311 7.66 3.31 -3.84
N TYR A 312 8.02 4.44 -4.49
CA TYR A 312 8.32 5.69 -3.81
C TYR A 312 7.10 6.20 -3.02
N LEU A 313 5.93 6.26 -3.65
CA LEU A 313 4.70 6.76 -3.02
C LEU A 313 4.24 5.88 -1.85
N ARG A 314 4.33 4.57 -2.00
CA ARG A 314 4.06 3.61 -0.92
C ARG A 314 5.01 3.80 0.26
N ASN A 315 6.31 3.98 0.00
CA ASN A 315 7.30 4.21 1.04
C ASN A 315 7.09 5.58 1.71
N LEU A 316 6.81 6.63 0.93
CA LEU A 316 6.48 7.96 1.45
C LEU A 316 5.29 7.90 2.41
N LEU A 317 4.21 7.22 2.03
CA LEU A 317 3.06 7.01 2.91
C LEU A 317 3.49 6.32 4.21
N ARG A 318 4.18 5.17 4.10
CA ARG A 318 4.61 4.37 5.24
C ARG A 318 5.52 5.17 6.18
N GLU A 319 6.57 5.76 5.66
CA GLU A 319 7.53 6.54 6.46
C GLU A 319 6.88 7.73 7.16
N THR A 320 5.95 8.41 6.48
CA THR A 320 5.23 9.54 7.06
C THR A 320 4.27 9.11 8.16
N MET A 321 3.54 8.02 7.97
CA MET A 321 2.66 7.44 9.00
C MET A 321 3.46 6.96 10.21
N GLU A 322 4.53 6.19 9.99
CA GLU A 322 5.38 5.64 11.06
C GLU A 322 6.08 6.75 11.86
N ALA A 323 6.49 7.84 11.21
CA ALA A 323 7.08 9.00 11.89
C ALA A 323 6.11 9.70 12.87
N GLN A 324 4.81 9.47 12.75
CA GLN A 324 3.78 10.02 13.63
C GLN A 324 3.17 8.97 14.58
N GLY A 325 3.83 7.83 14.77
CA GLY A 325 3.46 6.83 15.76
C GLY A 325 2.50 5.75 15.28
N PHE A 326 2.20 5.71 13.99
CA PHE A 326 1.50 4.58 13.39
C PHE A 326 2.47 3.43 13.11
N LYS A 327 1.95 2.24 12.98
CA LYS A 327 2.68 1.03 12.58
C LYS A 327 1.97 0.41 11.39
N GLY A 328 2.66 0.38 10.24
CA GLY A 328 2.17 -0.35 9.06
C GLY A 328 2.40 -1.85 9.22
N ILE A 329 1.51 -2.66 8.65
CA ILE A 329 1.69 -4.12 8.56
C ILE A 329 2.35 -4.51 7.23
N GLU A 330 2.90 -5.72 7.16
CA GLU A 330 3.57 -6.19 5.95
C GLU A 330 2.58 -6.63 4.88
N MET A 331 1.46 -7.23 5.26
CA MET A 331 0.53 -7.85 4.33
C MET A 331 -0.32 -6.85 3.54
N GLU A 332 -0.44 -5.61 4.03
CA GLU A 332 -1.31 -4.57 3.45
C GLU A 332 -0.60 -3.22 3.51
N TRP A 333 -0.18 -2.67 2.37
CA TRP A 333 0.57 -1.41 2.33
C TRP A 333 -0.27 -0.21 2.79
N TRP A 334 -1.60 -0.31 2.77
CA TRP A 334 -2.55 0.75 3.15
C TRP A 334 -2.92 0.75 4.64
N HIS A 335 -2.71 -0.37 5.36
CA HIS A 335 -3.18 -0.57 6.73
C HIS A 335 -2.16 -0.06 7.77
N PHE A 336 -2.66 0.78 8.68
CA PHE A 336 -1.85 1.36 9.76
C PHE A 336 -2.59 1.32 11.08
N GLU A 337 -1.91 0.88 12.12
CA GLU A 337 -2.37 0.81 13.50
C GLU A 337 -1.67 1.85 14.36
N TYR A 338 -2.38 2.54 15.25
CA TYR A 338 -1.81 3.54 16.13
C TYR A 338 -1.65 3.01 17.55
N ALA A 339 -0.53 3.31 18.21
CA ALA A 339 -0.20 2.99 19.60
C ALA A 339 -0.35 1.50 19.95
N ASP A 340 -0.56 1.23 21.25
CA ASP A 340 -0.83 -0.08 21.83
C ASP A 340 -2.30 -0.48 21.60
N ILE A 341 -2.67 -0.76 20.39
CA ILE A 341 -4.05 -1.08 19.99
C ILE A 341 -4.65 -2.22 20.84
N ALA A 342 -3.81 -3.14 21.31
CA ALA A 342 -4.22 -4.26 22.18
C ALA A 342 -4.79 -3.83 23.56
N LYS A 343 -4.64 -2.58 23.97
CA LYS A 343 -5.25 -2.05 25.19
C LYS A 343 -6.70 -1.66 25.01
N TYR A 344 -7.11 -1.44 23.76
CA TYR A 344 -8.44 -0.91 23.45
C TYR A 344 -9.43 -2.03 23.19
N ALA A 345 -10.62 -1.80 23.69
CA ALA A 345 -11.76 -2.65 23.42
C ALA A 345 -12.15 -2.59 21.96
N HIS A 346 -12.59 -3.71 21.41
CA HIS A 346 -13.36 -3.69 20.17
C HIS A 346 -14.71 -3.04 20.48
N LEU A 347 -15.17 -2.20 19.58
CA LEU A 347 -16.41 -1.46 19.74
C LEU A 347 -17.46 -1.98 18.76
N ASN A 348 -18.72 -1.97 19.21
CA ASN A 348 -19.85 -2.38 18.38
C ASN A 348 -20.91 -1.26 18.31
N ILE A 349 -20.46 -0.04 18.06
CA ILE A 349 -21.29 1.18 18.03
C ILE A 349 -21.74 1.43 16.59
N ASN A 350 -23.04 1.47 16.36
CA ASN A 350 -23.62 1.94 15.11
C ASN A 350 -23.55 3.48 15.05
N LEU A 351 -22.94 4.04 14.03
CA LEU A 351 -22.74 5.48 13.83
C LEU A 351 -23.32 5.95 12.50
#